data_cb5e0fcde6ec2590e039ad1720ec361a
#
_entry.id   cb5e0fcde6ec2590e039ad1720ec361a
#
_cell.length_a   1.000
_cell.length_b   1.000
_cell.length_c   1.000
_cell.angle_alpha   90.00
_cell.angle_beta   90.00
_cell.angle_gamma   90.00
#
_symmetry.space_group_name_H-M   'P 1'
#
loop_
_entity.id
_entity.type
_entity.pdbx_description
1 polymer ?
#
loop_
_entity_poly.entity_id
_entity_poly.type
_entity_poly.pdbx_seq_one_letter_code
_entity_poly.pdbx_strand_id
1 'polypeptide(L)'
;MKNRLFSLALAGVLSLSLVLPVGAAGAAASEDQAIQTVNAMGIMVGDRTGSMDLSRSVTRAEFVTMALKAMGRQIGQAASSPYPDVPWSHWAAGYVEAGVAAGLVSGYSDGRFRPSSTITLAEGVTIALRLLNYGPDDFTGAYPPGQLAQYHSL
;
A
#
# COMPACT_ATOMS: atom_id res chain seq x y z
N MET A 1 -43.06 -38.99 -23.60
CA MET A 1 -43.40 -38.00 -24.61
C MET A 1 -43.90 -36.73 -23.91
N LYS A 2 -43.04 -35.75 -23.69
CA LYS A 2 -43.40 -34.35 -23.40
C LYS A 2 -42.12 -33.53 -23.46
N ASN A 3 -41.95 -32.88 -24.61
CA ASN A 3 -40.88 -31.91 -24.87
C ASN A 3 -41.07 -30.71 -23.94
N ARG A 4 -40.04 -30.36 -23.18
CA ARG A 4 -39.95 -29.06 -22.53
C ARG A 4 -38.86 -28.25 -23.21
N LEU A 5 -39.27 -27.33 -24.03
CA LEU A 5 -38.46 -26.29 -24.61
C LEU A 5 -38.03 -25.35 -23.48
N PHE A 6 -36.74 -25.37 -23.14
CA PHE A 6 -36.16 -24.35 -22.27
C PHE A 6 -35.77 -23.16 -23.15
N SER A 7 -36.52 -22.09 -22.96
CA SER A 7 -36.24 -20.78 -23.54
C SER A 7 -34.95 -20.22 -22.89
N LEU A 8 -33.87 -20.14 -23.65
CA LEU A 8 -32.65 -19.43 -23.27
C LEU A 8 -32.92 -17.92 -23.40
N ALA A 9 -33.13 -17.25 -22.30
CA ALA A 9 -33.06 -15.80 -22.23
C ALA A 9 -31.56 -15.41 -22.30
N LEU A 10 -31.16 -14.90 -23.46
CA LEU A 10 -29.84 -14.35 -23.72
C LEU A 10 -29.76 -12.99 -23.04
N ALA A 11 -29.28 -12.96 -21.79
CA ALA A 11 -28.93 -11.72 -21.11
C ALA A 11 -27.61 -11.22 -21.75
N GLY A 12 -27.74 -10.21 -22.60
CA GLY A 12 -26.60 -9.50 -23.18
C GLY A 12 -25.84 -8.76 -22.09
N VAL A 13 -24.73 -9.32 -21.66
CA VAL A 13 -23.73 -8.60 -20.89
C VAL A 13 -23.04 -7.64 -21.85
N LEU A 14 -23.43 -6.37 -21.77
CA LEU A 14 -22.72 -5.28 -22.43
C LEU A 14 -21.36 -5.14 -21.70
N SER A 15 -20.36 -5.90 -22.13
CA SER A 15 -18.99 -5.67 -21.73
C SER A 15 -18.54 -4.36 -22.36
N LEU A 16 -18.65 -3.28 -21.60
CA LEU A 16 -18.01 -2.01 -21.91
C LEU A 16 -16.50 -2.23 -21.80
N SER A 17 -15.90 -2.72 -22.87
CA SER A 17 -14.46 -2.78 -23.02
C SER A 17 -13.96 -1.34 -23.06
N LEU A 18 -13.52 -0.84 -21.90
CA LEU A 18 -12.75 0.39 -21.85
C LEU A 18 -11.41 0.07 -22.52
N VAL A 19 -11.36 0.25 -23.83
CA VAL A 19 -10.12 0.25 -24.60
C VAL A 19 -9.39 1.50 -24.21
N LEU A 20 -8.57 1.40 -23.17
CA LEU A 20 -7.56 2.40 -22.91
C LEU A 20 -6.61 2.37 -24.11
N PRO A 21 -6.32 3.51 -24.73
CA PRO A 21 -5.34 3.56 -25.79
C PRO A 21 -3.97 3.13 -25.21
N VAL A 22 -3.56 1.90 -25.51
CA VAL A 22 -2.17 1.46 -25.35
C VAL A 22 -1.37 2.17 -26.43
N GLY A 23 -1.01 3.41 -26.16
CA GLY A 23 -0.31 4.23 -27.13
C GLY A 23 0.31 5.46 -26.50
N ALA A 24 1.18 5.21 -25.51
CA ALA A 24 2.31 6.11 -25.19
C ALA A 24 3.25 5.34 -24.27
N ALA A 25 4.13 4.56 -24.84
CA ALA A 25 5.31 4.10 -24.12
C ALA A 25 6.06 5.34 -23.64
N GLY A 26 6.16 5.54 -22.31
CA GLY A 26 7.21 6.33 -21.71
C GLY A 26 6.92 7.74 -21.21
N ALA A 27 5.68 8.24 -21.16
CA ALA A 27 5.42 9.42 -20.36
C ALA A 27 5.19 8.98 -18.91
N ALA A 28 6.14 9.26 -18.02
CA ALA A 28 5.90 9.13 -16.58
C ALA A 28 4.63 9.93 -16.25
N ALA A 29 3.71 9.33 -15.47
CA ALA A 29 2.53 10.05 -15.02
C ALA A 29 3.00 11.34 -14.33
N SER A 30 2.32 12.46 -14.60
CA SER A 30 2.64 13.70 -13.88
C SER A 30 2.37 13.48 -12.37
N GLU A 31 3.05 14.25 -11.53
CA GLU A 31 2.84 14.19 -10.08
C GLU A 31 1.35 14.32 -9.73
N ASP A 32 0.64 15.25 -10.36
CA ASP A 32 -0.79 15.45 -10.17
C ASP A 32 -1.61 14.20 -10.53
N GLN A 33 -1.26 13.52 -11.63
CA GLN A 33 -1.94 12.28 -12.02
C GLN A 33 -1.69 11.15 -11.02
N ALA A 34 -0.47 11.05 -10.52
CA ALA A 34 -0.13 10.06 -9.48
C ALA A 34 -0.92 10.34 -8.19
N ILE A 35 -0.95 11.59 -7.74
CA ILE A 35 -1.71 12.02 -6.56
C ILE A 35 -3.20 11.70 -6.73
N GLN A 36 -3.80 12.08 -7.85
CA GLN A 36 -5.20 11.79 -8.13
C GLN A 36 -5.48 10.30 -8.13
N THR A 37 -4.59 9.49 -8.68
CA THR A 37 -4.73 8.04 -8.73
C THR A 37 -4.70 7.43 -7.34
N VAL A 38 -3.71 7.73 -6.51
CA VAL A 38 -3.61 7.17 -5.15
C VAL A 38 -4.73 7.66 -4.24
N ASN A 39 -5.26 8.87 -4.48
CA ASN A 39 -6.42 9.39 -3.80
C ASN A 39 -7.70 8.64 -4.22
N ALA A 40 -7.93 8.48 -5.51
CA ALA A 40 -9.09 7.75 -6.05
C ALA A 40 -9.11 6.28 -5.59
N MET A 41 -7.94 5.68 -5.41
CA MET A 41 -7.79 4.34 -4.84
C MET A 41 -7.96 4.30 -3.31
N GLY A 42 -8.12 5.44 -2.65
CA GLY A 42 -8.23 5.55 -1.19
C GLY A 42 -6.95 5.18 -0.44
N ILE A 43 -5.81 5.07 -1.14
CA ILE A 43 -4.50 4.78 -0.54
C ILE A 43 -4.03 5.97 0.28
N MET A 44 -4.06 7.16 -0.31
CA MET A 44 -3.82 8.43 0.36
C MET A 44 -5.14 9.20 0.42
N VAL A 45 -5.47 9.67 1.60
CA VAL A 45 -6.63 10.54 1.80
C VAL A 45 -6.13 11.83 2.45
N GLY A 46 -6.67 12.95 2.02
CA GLY A 46 -6.37 14.24 2.63
C GLY A 46 -6.84 14.32 4.09
N ASP A 47 -6.53 15.42 4.73
CA ASP A 47 -7.06 15.76 6.04
C ASP A 47 -8.58 16.01 5.99
N ARG A 48 -9.16 16.49 7.10
CA ARG A 48 -10.62 16.79 7.18
C ARG A 48 -11.09 17.84 6.19
N THR A 49 -10.17 18.62 5.62
CA THR A 49 -10.46 19.63 4.59
C THR A 49 -10.28 19.10 3.17
N GLY A 50 -9.80 17.86 3.03
CA GLY A 50 -9.45 17.24 1.76
C GLY A 50 -8.06 17.62 1.26
N SER A 51 -7.29 18.39 2.03
CA SER A 51 -5.93 18.79 1.67
C SER A 51 -4.95 17.66 1.89
N MET A 52 -4.13 17.37 0.89
CA MET A 52 -2.98 16.49 1.00
C MET A 52 -1.73 17.35 1.19
N ASP A 53 -1.23 17.42 2.43
CA ASP A 53 0.04 18.09 2.71
C ASP A 53 1.19 17.16 2.30
N LEU A 54 1.61 17.26 1.05
CA LEU A 54 2.69 16.45 0.47
C LEU A 54 4.08 16.91 0.90
N SER A 55 4.17 18.08 1.54
CA SER A 55 5.44 18.63 2.00
C SER A 55 5.90 18.07 3.34
N ARG A 56 4.99 17.47 4.11
CA ARG A 56 5.31 16.91 5.43
C ARG A 56 5.89 15.50 5.34
N SER A 57 6.66 15.15 6.33
CA SER A 57 7.13 13.78 6.51
C SER A 57 5.98 12.82 6.81
N VAL A 58 6.07 11.61 6.27
CA VAL A 58 5.11 10.53 6.52
C VAL A 58 5.48 9.81 7.82
N THR A 59 4.48 9.55 8.65
CA THR A 59 4.67 8.77 9.86
C THR A 59 4.69 7.27 9.55
N ARG A 60 5.26 6.50 10.46
CA ARG A 60 5.36 5.05 10.33
C ARG A 60 3.98 4.38 10.25
N ALA A 61 3.01 4.82 11.05
CA ALA A 61 1.65 4.32 11.00
C ALA A 61 0.95 4.66 9.68
N GLU A 62 1.15 5.87 9.16
CA GLU A 62 0.59 6.27 7.86
C GLU A 62 1.17 5.44 6.72
N PHE A 63 2.48 5.22 6.70
CA PHE A 63 3.12 4.44 5.65
C PHE A 63 2.62 3.00 5.63
N VAL A 64 2.53 2.33 6.78
CA VAL A 64 1.98 0.96 6.87
C VAL A 64 0.53 0.91 6.42
N THR A 65 -0.27 1.90 6.79
CA THR A 65 -1.66 2.02 6.36
C THR A 65 -1.76 2.15 4.83
N MET A 66 -0.97 3.04 4.23
CA MET A 66 -0.94 3.22 2.78
C MET A 66 -0.47 1.94 2.07
N ALA A 67 0.55 1.29 2.59
CA ALA A 67 1.08 0.05 2.07
C ALA A 67 0.00 -1.06 2.00
N LEU A 68 -0.73 -1.28 3.09
CA LEU A 68 -1.81 -2.27 3.13
C LEU A 68 -2.99 -1.90 2.24
N LYS A 69 -3.36 -0.62 2.18
CA LYS A 69 -4.40 -0.13 1.27
C LYS A 69 -4.01 -0.33 -0.21
N ALA A 70 -2.74 -0.11 -0.56
CA ALA A 70 -2.23 -0.37 -1.91
C ALA A 70 -2.36 -1.85 -2.32
N MET A 71 -2.34 -2.76 -1.34
CA MET A 71 -2.65 -4.19 -1.56
C MET A 71 -4.16 -4.48 -1.65
N GLY A 72 -5.02 -3.47 -1.65
CA GLY A 72 -6.47 -3.63 -1.62
C GLY A 72 -7.02 -4.14 -0.27
N ARG A 73 -6.21 -4.07 0.81
CA ARG A 73 -6.65 -4.52 2.13
C ARG A 73 -7.49 -3.46 2.81
N GLN A 74 -8.77 -3.79 3.03
CA GLN A 74 -9.67 -3.03 3.90
C GLN A 74 -9.57 -3.64 5.31
N ILE A 75 -8.96 -2.92 6.24
CA ILE A 75 -8.72 -3.40 7.60
C ILE A 75 -9.70 -2.71 8.54
N GLY A 76 -10.41 -3.51 9.34
CA GLY A 76 -11.30 -3.02 10.39
C GLY A 76 -10.54 -2.58 11.65
N GLN A 77 -11.29 -2.47 12.75
CA GLN A 77 -10.69 -2.20 14.06
C GLN A 77 -9.78 -3.37 14.49
N ALA A 78 -8.73 -3.04 15.23
CA ALA A 78 -7.86 -4.03 15.83
C ALA A 78 -8.62 -4.89 16.84
N ALA A 79 -8.30 -6.19 16.85
CA ALA A 79 -8.80 -7.10 17.88
C ALA A 79 -8.01 -6.95 19.19
N SER A 80 -6.77 -6.46 19.11
CA SER A 80 -5.86 -6.32 20.24
C SER A 80 -4.98 -5.06 20.10
N SER A 81 -4.21 -4.76 21.14
CA SER A 81 -3.15 -3.74 21.07
C SER A 81 -1.82 -4.44 20.80
N PRO A 82 -1.33 -4.43 19.55
CA PRO A 82 -0.12 -5.17 19.20
C PRO A 82 1.13 -4.60 19.89
N TYR A 83 1.09 -3.33 20.27
CA TYR A 83 2.18 -2.64 20.98
C TYR A 83 1.64 -1.71 22.06
N PRO A 84 2.40 -1.45 23.13
CA PRO A 84 1.97 -0.57 24.22
C PRO A 84 1.63 0.86 23.77
N ASP A 85 2.32 1.35 22.73
CA ASP A 85 2.13 2.68 22.15
C ASP A 85 1.15 2.70 20.95
N VAL A 86 0.50 1.57 20.66
CA VAL A 86 -0.59 1.44 19.68
C VAL A 86 -1.78 0.78 20.39
N PRO A 87 -2.50 1.50 21.25
CA PRO A 87 -3.70 0.96 21.89
C PRO A 87 -4.75 0.59 20.83
N TRP A 88 -5.64 -0.34 21.14
CA TRP A 88 -6.70 -0.79 20.23
C TRP A 88 -7.56 0.36 19.69
N SER A 89 -7.68 1.45 20.45
CA SER A 89 -8.38 2.68 20.05
C SER A 89 -7.59 3.59 19.10
N HIS A 90 -6.31 3.29 18.85
CA HIS A 90 -5.52 4.05 17.91
C HIS A 90 -6.03 3.83 16.49
N TRP A 91 -6.17 4.91 15.72
CA TRP A 91 -6.76 4.85 14.36
C TRP A 91 -6.07 3.84 13.42
N ALA A 92 -4.76 3.61 13.60
CA ALA A 92 -3.98 2.68 12.78
C ALA A 92 -3.82 1.30 13.42
N ALA A 93 -4.43 1.01 14.59
CA ALA A 93 -4.18 -0.23 15.33
C ALA A 93 -4.43 -1.47 14.47
N GLY A 94 -5.55 -1.53 13.74
CA GLY A 94 -5.86 -2.64 12.84
C GLY A 94 -4.85 -2.80 11.71
N TYR A 95 -4.38 -1.69 11.13
CA TYR A 95 -3.35 -1.73 10.08
C TYR A 95 -2.00 -2.17 10.63
N VAL A 96 -1.62 -1.72 11.83
CA VAL A 96 -0.38 -2.18 12.48
C VAL A 96 -0.45 -3.66 12.79
N GLU A 97 -1.57 -4.14 13.38
CA GLU A 97 -1.80 -5.55 13.67
C GLU A 97 -1.70 -6.39 12.38
N ALA A 98 -2.39 -6.00 11.32
CA ALA A 98 -2.37 -6.69 10.03
C ALA A 98 -0.99 -6.66 9.37
N GLY A 99 -0.27 -5.54 9.45
CA GLY A 99 1.08 -5.39 8.91
C GLY A 99 2.10 -6.29 9.62
N VAL A 100 1.97 -6.41 10.94
CA VAL A 100 2.80 -7.33 11.75
C VAL A 100 2.47 -8.79 11.42
N ALA A 101 1.19 -9.14 11.38
CA ALA A 101 0.75 -10.49 11.03
C ALA A 101 1.18 -10.92 9.62
N ALA A 102 1.26 -9.97 8.69
CA ALA A 102 1.75 -10.20 7.33
C ALA A 102 3.29 -10.16 7.22
N GLY A 103 4.03 -9.93 8.30
CA GLY A 103 5.49 -9.82 8.28
C GLY A 103 6.04 -8.58 7.57
N LEU A 104 5.17 -7.60 7.25
CA LEU A 104 5.59 -6.38 6.55
C LEU A 104 6.39 -5.44 7.45
N VAL A 105 6.01 -5.39 8.73
CA VAL A 105 6.62 -4.53 9.74
C VAL A 105 6.81 -5.30 11.04
N SER A 106 7.70 -4.80 11.88
CA SER A 106 7.87 -5.25 13.26
C SER A 106 8.05 -4.05 14.17
N GLY A 107 7.90 -4.23 15.48
CA GLY A 107 8.28 -3.21 16.46
C GLY A 107 9.79 -3.09 16.60
N TYR A 108 10.21 -2.13 17.39
CA TYR A 108 11.59 -1.91 17.77
C TYR A 108 11.99 -2.82 18.95
N SER A 109 13.28 -2.92 19.20
CA SER A 109 13.84 -3.75 20.28
C SER A 109 13.37 -3.35 21.70
N ASP A 110 12.86 -2.13 21.86
CA ASP A 110 12.26 -1.64 23.11
C ASP A 110 10.78 -2.06 23.29
N GLY A 111 10.25 -2.90 22.38
CA GLY A 111 8.87 -3.37 22.41
C GLY A 111 7.84 -2.34 21.96
N ARG A 112 8.25 -1.23 21.36
CA ARG A 112 7.35 -0.20 20.83
C ARG A 112 7.26 -0.23 19.32
N PHE A 113 6.18 0.32 18.78
CA PHE A 113 5.99 0.49 17.33
C PHE A 113 6.39 1.88 16.84
N ARG A 114 6.22 2.89 17.66
CA ARG A 114 6.47 4.31 17.37
C ARG A 114 5.61 4.83 16.21
N PRO A 115 4.27 4.78 16.32
CA PRO A 115 3.35 5.07 15.21
C PRO A 115 3.51 6.48 14.65
N SER A 116 3.83 7.45 15.48
CA SER A 116 3.97 8.88 15.13
C SER A 116 5.39 9.28 14.70
N SER A 117 6.36 8.38 14.77
CA SER A 117 7.72 8.68 14.28
C SER A 117 7.72 8.77 12.76
N THR A 118 8.49 9.70 12.21
CA THR A 118 8.77 9.76 10.78
C THR A 118 9.39 8.44 10.32
N ILE A 119 8.86 7.84 9.25
CA ILE A 119 9.46 6.66 8.66
C ILE A 119 10.75 7.04 7.93
N THR A 120 11.80 6.24 8.10
CA THR A 120 13.03 6.42 7.34
C THR A 120 12.89 5.82 5.95
N LEU A 121 13.71 6.30 5.00
CA LEU A 121 13.76 5.73 3.65
C LEU A 121 14.05 4.22 3.68
N ALA A 122 15.00 3.78 4.51
CA ALA A 122 15.34 2.37 4.64
C ALA A 122 14.16 1.51 5.12
N GLU A 123 13.41 2.00 6.11
CA GLU A 123 12.20 1.31 6.59
C GLU A 123 11.12 1.25 5.50
N GLY A 124 10.89 2.37 4.81
CA GLY A 124 9.90 2.44 3.73
C GLY A 124 10.23 1.49 2.57
N VAL A 125 11.49 1.47 2.13
CA VAL A 125 11.96 0.54 1.09
C VAL A 125 11.83 -0.91 1.56
N THR A 126 12.18 -1.22 2.80
CA THR A 126 12.04 -2.56 3.36
C THR A 126 10.60 -3.03 3.32
N ILE A 127 9.65 -2.17 3.71
CA ILE A 127 8.22 -2.49 3.66
C ILE A 127 7.77 -2.70 2.20
N ALA A 128 8.18 -1.82 1.29
CA ALA A 128 7.83 -1.93 -0.13
C ALA A 128 8.34 -3.23 -0.76
N LEU A 129 9.56 -3.64 -0.44
CA LEU A 129 10.13 -4.90 -0.92
C LEU A 129 9.36 -6.11 -0.37
N ARG A 130 9.02 -6.11 0.92
CA ARG A 130 8.20 -7.16 1.52
C ARG A 130 6.79 -7.23 0.92
N LEU A 131 6.20 -6.07 0.57
CA LEU A 131 4.94 -6.02 -0.17
C LEU A 131 5.01 -6.71 -1.52
N LEU A 132 6.15 -6.59 -2.21
CA LEU A 132 6.43 -7.25 -3.47
C LEU A 132 6.90 -8.70 -3.29
N ASN A 133 6.85 -9.21 -2.06
CA ASN A 133 7.25 -10.57 -1.68
C ASN A 133 8.76 -10.85 -1.86
N TYR A 134 9.58 -9.80 -1.81
CA TYR A 134 11.03 -9.96 -1.74
C TYR A 134 11.47 -10.20 -0.29
N GLY A 135 12.28 -11.24 -0.09
CA GLY A 135 12.89 -11.60 1.19
C GLY A 135 14.43 -11.39 1.19
N PRO A 136 15.09 -11.64 2.32
CA PRO A 136 16.54 -11.51 2.40
C PRO A 136 17.30 -12.37 1.38
N ASP A 137 16.75 -13.51 1.01
CA ASP A 137 17.36 -14.47 0.10
C ASP A 137 17.31 -14.03 -1.38
N ASP A 138 16.43 -13.09 -1.70
CA ASP A 138 16.29 -12.55 -3.06
C ASP A 138 17.42 -11.56 -3.40
N PHE A 139 18.19 -11.11 -2.40
CA PHE A 139 19.28 -10.14 -2.53
C PHE A 139 20.66 -10.77 -2.51
N THR A 140 20.80 -12.01 -2.96
CA THR A 140 22.07 -12.74 -2.98
C THR A 140 23.08 -12.21 -4.00
N GLY A 141 22.72 -11.27 -4.84
CA GLY A 141 23.64 -10.57 -5.73
C GLY A 141 24.47 -9.55 -4.95
N ALA A 142 25.80 -9.73 -4.91
CA ALA A 142 26.67 -8.69 -4.43
C ALA A 142 26.50 -7.44 -5.30
N TYR A 143 25.81 -6.44 -4.79
CA TYR A 143 25.85 -5.12 -5.38
C TYR A 143 27.29 -4.60 -5.26
N PRO A 144 27.95 -4.23 -6.36
CA PRO A 144 29.29 -3.69 -6.29
C PRO A 144 29.31 -2.49 -5.34
N PRO A 145 30.28 -2.38 -4.42
CA PRO A 145 30.42 -1.22 -3.56
C PRO A 145 30.48 0.03 -4.45
N GLY A 146 29.55 0.95 -4.29
CA GLY A 146 29.49 2.21 -5.06
C GLY A 146 28.24 2.41 -5.94
N GLN A 147 27.48 1.37 -6.30
CA GLN A 147 26.24 1.59 -7.06
C GLN A 147 25.14 2.27 -6.23
N LEU A 148 25.11 2.06 -4.92
CA LEU A 148 24.17 2.75 -4.04
C LEU A 148 24.47 4.24 -3.87
N ALA A 149 25.70 4.68 -4.11
CA ALA A 149 26.07 6.10 -4.02
C ALA A 149 25.41 6.96 -5.10
N GLN A 150 24.97 6.37 -6.22
CA GLN A 150 24.31 7.09 -7.31
C GLN A 150 22.86 7.48 -6.98
N TYR A 151 22.24 6.84 -6.00
CA TYR A 151 20.84 7.09 -5.59
C TYR A 151 20.71 8.04 -4.39
N HIS A 152 21.83 8.47 -3.80
CA HIS A 152 21.85 9.45 -2.71
C HIS A 152 21.79 10.91 -3.15
N SER A 153 21.72 11.17 -4.46
CA SER A 153 21.72 12.50 -5.04
C SER A 153 20.42 12.90 -5.78
N LEU A 154 19.32 12.18 -5.48
CA LEU A 154 17.99 12.53 -6.00
C LEU A 154 17.12 13.14 -4.92
#